data_658f6083faefed6b2de5a4d6f4d437bc
#
_entry.id   658f6083faefed6b2de5a4d6f4d437bc
#
_cell.length_a   1.000
_cell.length_b   1.000
_cell.length_c   1.000
_cell.angle_alpha   90.00
_cell.angle_beta   90.00
_cell.angle_gamma   90.00
#
_symmetry.space_group_name_H-M   'P 1'
#
loop_
_entity.id
_entity.type
_entity.pdbx_description
1 polymer ?
#
loop_
_entity_poly.entity_id
_entity_poly.type
_entity_poly.pdbx_seq_one_letter_code
_entity_poly.pdbx_strand_id
1 'polypeptide(L)' 'MSSPMKDFLDQFFELCKKYQEEIKPEIMAEILRDYADGLEG' A
#
# COMPACT_ATOMS: atom_id res chain seq x y z
N MET A 1 23.22 2.35 -3.55
CA MET A 1 22.15 3.34 -3.76
C MET A 1 20.79 2.66 -3.76
N SER A 2 19.87 3.18 -2.98
CA SER A 2 18.51 2.65 -2.98
C SER A 2 17.75 3.21 -4.19
N SER A 3 16.93 2.35 -4.80
CA SER A 3 16.11 2.77 -5.92
C SER A 3 14.81 3.38 -5.41
N PRO A 4 14.18 4.28 -6.18
CA PRO A 4 12.88 4.82 -5.79
C PRO A 4 11.83 3.74 -5.55
N MET A 5 11.87 2.67 -6.33
CA MET A 5 10.95 1.56 -6.17
C MET A 5 11.15 0.86 -4.83
N LYS A 6 12.41 0.62 -4.47
CA LYS A 6 12.72 -0.05 -3.21
C LYS A 6 12.27 0.81 -2.03
N ASP A 7 12.55 2.09 -2.08
CA ASP A 7 12.15 3.01 -1.03
C ASP A 7 10.63 3.05 -0.88
N PHE A 8 9.93 3.08 -1.99
CA PHE A 8 8.47 3.08 -1.99
C PHE A 8 7.93 1.80 -1.34
N LEU A 9 8.46 0.65 -1.74
CA LEU A 9 7.98 -0.62 -1.21
C LEU A 9 8.27 -0.76 0.28
N ASP A 10 9.43 -0.32 0.72
CA ASP A 10 9.78 -0.38 2.13
C ASP A 10 8.81 0.44 2.97
N GLN A 11 8.52 1.66 2.53
CA GLN A 11 7.58 2.54 3.23
C GLN A 11 6.15 2.02 3.14
N PHE A 12 5.79 1.50 1.99
CA PHE A 12 4.45 0.96 1.76
C PHE A 12 4.17 -0.21 2.69
N PHE A 13 5.10 -1.15 2.78
CA PHE A 13 4.92 -2.31 3.64
C PHE A 13 4.90 -1.91 5.13
N GLU A 14 5.72 -0.96 5.51
CA GLU A 14 5.71 -0.47 6.88
C GLU A 14 4.37 0.17 7.22
N LEU A 15 3.84 0.95 6.30
CA LEU A 15 2.56 1.60 6.51
C LEU A 15 1.42 0.58 6.61
N CYS A 16 1.41 -0.39 5.72
CA CYS A 16 0.40 -1.43 5.76
C CYS A 16 0.48 -2.24 7.05
N LYS A 17 1.68 -2.55 7.47
CA LYS A 17 1.92 -3.30 8.70
C LYS A 17 1.42 -2.54 9.91
N LYS A 18 1.62 -1.23 9.91
CA LYS A 18 1.19 -0.37 11.01
C LYS A 18 -0.33 -0.37 11.18
N TYR A 19 -1.05 -0.37 10.08
CA TYR A 19 -2.50 -0.24 10.11
C TYR A 19 -3.26 -1.56 9.97
N GLN A 20 -2.56 -2.68 9.82
CA GLN A 20 -3.23 -3.97 9.62
C GLN A 20 -4.09 -4.40 10.80
N GLU A 21 -3.82 -3.87 11.98
CA GLU A 21 -4.63 -4.18 13.16
C GLU A 21 -5.88 -3.31 13.24
N GLU A 22 -5.83 -2.12 12.66
CA GLU A 22 -6.94 -1.19 12.70
C GLU A 22 -7.84 -1.30 11.47
N ILE A 23 -7.26 -1.66 10.34
CA ILE A 23 -7.99 -1.79 9.08
C ILE A 23 -7.96 -3.26 8.68
N LYS A 24 -9.14 -3.83 8.45
CA LYS A 24 -9.23 -5.22 8.03
C LYS A 24 -8.54 -5.42 6.68
N PRO A 25 -7.88 -6.57 6.47
CA PRO A 25 -7.19 -6.82 5.21
C PRO A 25 -8.10 -6.70 3.99
N GLU A 26 -9.36 -7.10 4.13
CA GLU A 26 -10.32 -7.02 3.03
C GLU A 26 -10.57 -5.58 2.62
N ILE A 27 -10.69 -4.70 3.60
CA ILE A 27 -10.92 -3.28 3.34
C ILE A 27 -9.67 -2.63 2.78
N MET A 28 -8.52 -3.00 3.32
CA MET A 28 -7.26 -2.47 2.81
C MET A 28 -7.03 -2.87 1.36
N ALA A 29 -7.32 -4.12 1.02
CA ALA A 29 -7.19 -4.59 -0.36
C ALA A 29 -8.11 -3.84 -1.29
N GLU A 30 -9.32 -3.54 -0.85
CA GLU A 30 -10.29 -2.79 -1.64
C GLU A 30 -9.81 -1.36 -1.90
N ILE A 31 -9.29 -0.71 -0.85
CA ILE A 31 -8.75 0.65 -0.98
C ILE A 31 -7.60 0.68 -1.97
N LEU A 32 -6.69 -0.28 -1.87
CA LEU A 32 -5.53 -0.35 -2.74
C LEU A 32 -5.93 -0.63 -4.19
N ARG A 33 -6.94 -1.45 -4.37
CA ARG A 33 -7.45 -1.74 -5.72
C ARG A 33 -8.07 -0.51 -6.34
N ASP A 34 -8.86 0.23 -5.58
CA ASP A 34 -9.47 1.46 -6.05
C ASP A 34 -8.42 2.49 -6.44
N TYR A 35 -7.38 2.60 -5.61
CA TYR A 35 -6.30 3.54 -5.89
C TYR A 35 -5.55 3.14 -7.16
N ALA A 36 -5.28 1.85 -7.32
CA ALA A 36 -4.59 1.36 -8.51
C ALA A 36 -5.41 1.62 -9.77
N ASP A 37 -6.72 1.42 -9.70
CA ASP A 37 -7.60 1.70 -10.82
C ASP A 37 -7.56 3.18 -11.19
N GLY A 38 -7.52 4.04 -10.19
CA GLY A 38 -7.43 5.47 -10.42
C GLY A 38 -6.13 5.88 -11.10
N LEU A 39 -5.04 5.19 -10.78
CA LEU A 39 -3.75 5.47 -11.40
C LEU A 39 -3.72 5.07 -12.86
N GLU A 40 -4.37 3.98 -13.20
CA GLU A 40 -4.38 3.48 -14.57
C GLU A 40 -5.42 4.15 -15.44
N GLY A 41 -6.43 4.65 -14.82
CA GLY A 41 -7.51 5.13 -15.55
C GLY A 41 -7.89 6.49 -15.55
#